data_4dba2b608489a07ff8c051c3891bb0b2
#
_entry.id   4dba2b608489a07ff8c051c3891bb0b2
#
_cell.length_a   1.000
_cell.length_b   1.000
_cell.length_c   1.000
_cell.angle_alpha   90.00
_cell.angle_beta   90.00
_cell.angle_gamma   90.00
#
_symmetry.space_group_name_H-M   'P 1'
#
loop_
_entity.id
_entity.type
_entity.pdbx_description
1 polymer ?
#
loop_
_entity_poly.entity_id
_entity_poly.type
_entity_poly.pdbx_seq_one_letter_code
_entity_poly.pdbx_strand_id
1 'polypeptide(L)'
;MKVFESGQDWKIAALRNHFHVHFLFGDYMKKKYFDIVYEQANRAFNAGEIPVGCIIVKNNVVIARSHNKREKMNSVLGHAELLALQDASKLLGNWRLEGCDVYISLDPCPMCAAALSQARVRGIYCAVSSTNNDEKAIVNKIIPKKTKFLSDLDVERSSTLLKNFFKNKR
;
A
#
# COMPACT_ATOMS: atom_id res chain seq x y z
N MET A 1 26.35 -29.19 -34.89
CA MET A 1 25.51 -29.94 -33.96
C MET A 1 26.33 -30.16 -32.69
N LYS A 2 26.24 -29.25 -31.68
CA LYS A 2 26.95 -29.40 -30.40
C LYS A 2 26.00 -30.07 -29.42
N VAL A 3 26.41 -31.25 -28.98
CA VAL A 3 25.75 -32.10 -28.00
C VAL A 3 25.91 -31.41 -26.62
N PHE A 4 24.83 -31.18 -25.92
CA PHE A 4 24.84 -30.69 -24.53
C PHE A 4 25.19 -31.87 -23.62
N GLU A 5 26.40 -31.86 -23.06
CA GLU A 5 26.81 -32.75 -21.97
C GLU A 5 26.56 -32.03 -20.62
N SER A 6 25.99 -32.79 -19.73
CA SER A 6 25.79 -32.69 -18.29
C SER A 6 24.45 -32.14 -17.80
N GLY A 7 23.76 -33.02 -17.08
CA GLY A 7 22.40 -32.86 -16.52
C GLY A 7 22.26 -31.86 -15.34
N GLN A 8 23.14 -30.83 -15.26
CA GLN A 8 23.08 -29.79 -14.24
C GLN A 8 22.66 -28.42 -14.80
N ASP A 9 22.85 -28.16 -16.09
CA ASP A 9 22.61 -26.82 -16.67
C ASP A 9 21.14 -26.44 -16.77
N TRP A 10 20.23 -27.41 -16.94
CA TRP A 10 18.81 -27.14 -16.99
C TRP A 10 18.23 -26.75 -15.60
N LYS A 11 18.79 -27.26 -14.48
CA LYS A 11 18.37 -26.87 -13.12
C LYS A 11 18.75 -25.44 -12.80
N ILE A 12 19.93 -24.97 -13.24
CA ILE A 12 20.39 -23.60 -13.06
C ILE A 12 19.58 -22.65 -13.96
N ALA A 13 19.27 -23.06 -15.20
CA ALA A 13 18.42 -22.29 -16.10
C ALA A 13 16.96 -22.22 -15.60
N ALA A 14 16.42 -23.31 -15.06
CA ALA A 14 15.09 -23.35 -14.45
C ALA A 14 15.01 -22.49 -13.17
N LEU A 15 16.06 -22.49 -12.33
CA LEU A 15 16.14 -21.63 -11.14
C LEU A 15 16.27 -20.14 -11.52
N ARG A 16 17.07 -19.79 -12.53
CA ARG A 16 17.17 -18.42 -13.05
C ARG A 16 15.85 -17.94 -13.63
N ASN A 17 15.16 -18.76 -14.43
CA ASN A 17 13.85 -18.42 -14.98
C ASN A 17 12.78 -18.32 -13.89
N HIS A 18 12.81 -19.21 -12.89
CA HIS A 18 11.85 -19.16 -11.77
C HIS A 18 12.04 -17.91 -10.91
N PHE A 19 13.29 -17.53 -10.63
CA PHE A 19 13.61 -16.30 -9.88
C PHE A 19 13.23 -15.04 -10.67
N HIS A 20 13.48 -15.03 -11.98
CA HIS A 20 13.13 -13.90 -12.86
C HIS A 20 11.61 -13.75 -13.03
N VAL A 21 10.89 -14.86 -13.19
CA VAL A 21 9.42 -14.87 -13.27
C VAL A 21 8.79 -14.42 -11.95
N HIS A 22 9.29 -14.86 -10.79
CA HIS A 22 8.81 -14.42 -9.49
C HIS A 22 9.07 -12.93 -9.23
N PHE A 23 10.22 -12.41 -9.67
CA PHE A 23 10.56 -10.99 -9.56
C PHE A 23 9.63 -10.13 -10.43
N LEU A 24 9.46 -10.48 -11.71
CA LEU A 24 8.57 -9.79 -12.65
C LEU A 24 7.09 -9.86 -12.21
N PHE A 25 6.65 -11.00 -11.70
CA PHE A 25 5.29 -11.18 -11.19
C PHE A 25 5.05 -10.33 -9.93
N GLY A 26 6.03 -10.28 -9.02
CA GLY A 26 5.96 -9.45 -7.81
C GLY A 26 5.85 -7.96 -8.13
N ASP A 27 6.62 -7.46 -9.09
CA ASP A 27 6.59 -6.07 -9.52
C ASP A 27 5.32 -5.73 -10.31
N TYR A 28 4.85 -6.63 -11.17
CA TYR A 28 3.57 -6.50 -11.85
C TYR A 28 2.39 -6.40 -10.88
N MET A 29 2.36 -7.26 -9.84
CA MET A 29 1.29 -7.22 -8.83
C MET A 29 1.32 -5.95 -8.00
N LYS A 30 2.51 -5.46 -7.62
CA LYS A 30 2.64 -4.17 -6.92
C LYS A 30 2.10 -3.02 -7.77
N LYS A 31 2.50 -2.95 -9.06
CA LYS A 31 1.99 -1.93 -9.98
C LYS A 31 0.47 -1.96 -10.07
N LYS A 32 -0.13 -3.15 -10.26
CA LYS A 32 -1.58 -3.32 -10.30
C LYS A 32 -2.28 -2.83 -9.02
N TYR A 33 -1.70 -3.05 -7.84
CA TYR A 33 -2.27 -2.56 -6.59
C TYR A 33 -2.16 -1.04 -6.49
N PHE A 34 -1.05 -0.44 -6.89
CA PHE A 34 -0.93 1.02 -6.91
C PHE A 34 -1.84 1.69 -7.95
N ASP A 35 -2.19 1.03 -9.05
CA ASP A 35 -3.21 1.54 -9.97
C ASP A 35 -4.58 1.68 -9.27
N ILE A 36 -4.97 0.71 -8.45
CA ILE A 36 -6.21 0.77 -7.66
C ILE A 36 -6.12 1.82 -6.55
N VAL A 37 -4.97 1.91 -5.86
CA VAL A 37 -4.72 2.95 -4.84
C VAL A 37 -4.85 4.34 -5.45
N TYR A 38 -4.25 4.55 -6.62
CA TYR A 38 -4.33 5.81 -7.35
C TYR A 38 -5.75 6.18 -7.78
N GLU A 39 -6.53 5.18 -8.23
CA GLU A 39 -7.97 5.37 -8.51
C GLU A 39 -8.72 5.87 -7.26
N GLN A 40 -8.46 5.28 -6.08
CA GLN A 40 -9.07 5.74 -4.84
C GLN A 40 -8.60 7.14 -4.45
N ALA A 41 -7.32 7.46 -4.61
CA ALA A 41 -6.79 8.81 -4.35
C ALA A 41 -7.44 9.86 -5.26
N ASN A 42 -7.68 9.54 -6.54
CA ASN A 42 -8.41 10.42 -7.46
C ASN A 42 -9.88 10.62 -7.03
N ARG A 43 -10.54 9.60 -6.50
CA ARG A 43 -11.91 9.76 -5.94
C ARG A 43 -11.92 10.76 -4.78
N ALA A 44 -10.93 10.71 -3.88
CA ALA A 44 -10.75 11.71 -2.83
C ALA A 44 -10.53 13.10 -3.43
N PHE A 45 -9.60 13.23 -4.37
CA PHE A 45 -9.30 14.50 -5.07
C PHE A 45 -10.56 15.15 -5.66
N ASN A 46 -11.34 14.37 -6.43
CA ASN A 46 -12.56 14.84 -7.09
C ASN A 46 -13.67 15.20 -6.09
N ALA A 47 -13.62 14.63 -4.88
CA ALA A 47 -14.53 14.98 -3.78
C ALA A 47 -14.05 16.17 -2.93
N GLY A 48 -12.92 16.82 -3.28
CA GLY A 48 -12.35 17.93 -2.51
C GLY A 48 -11.62 17.52 -1.24
N GLU A 49 -11.36 16.22 -1.08
CA GLU A 49 -10.62 15.62 0.03
C GLU A 49 -9.13 15.53 -0.27
N ILE A 50 -8.28 15.49 0.75
CA ILE A 50 -6.85 15.18 0.56
C ILE A 50 -6.76 13.85 -0.19
N PRO A 51 -6.01 13.78 -1.34
CA PRO A 51 -6.03 12.63 -2.25
C PRO A 51 -5.25 11.43 -1.70
N VAL A 52 -5.84 10.80 -0.70
CA VAL A 52 -5.33 9.54 -0.12
C VAL A 52 -6.27 8.40 -0.48
N GLY A 53 -5.68 7.36 -1.08
CA GLY A 53 -6.32 6.09 -1.37
C GLY A 53 -5.65 4.96 -0.59
N CYS A 54 -6.43 3.96 -0.21
CA CYS A 54 -5.95 2.77 0.50
C CYS A 54 -6.68 1.52 0.02
N ILE A 55 -5.93 0.42 -0.11
CA ILE A 55 -6.50 -0.92 -0.31
C ILE A 55 -5.89 -1.91 0.66
N ILE A 56 -6.65 -2.96 0.99
CA ILE A 56 -6.17 -4.10 1.76
C ILE A 56 -6.25 -5.35 0.90
N VAL A 57 -5.15 -6.10 0.87
CA VAL A 57 -4.96 -7.30 0.05
C VAL A 57 -4.72 -8.51 0.95
N LYS A 58 -5.44 -9.60 0.70
CA LYS A 58 -5.21 -10.90 1.35
C LYS A 58 -5.14 -11.98 0.28
N ASN A 59 -4.11 -12.81 0.32
CA ASN A 59 -3.91 -13.89 -0.66
C ASN A 59 -4.03 -13.41 -2.12
N ASN A 60 -3.39 -12.27 -2.44
CA ASN A 60 -3.41 -11.60 -3.74
C ASN A 60 -4.79 -11.09 -4.19
N VAL A 61 -5.80 -11.10 -3.32
CA VAL A 61 -7.14 -10.55 -3.58
C VAL A 61 -7.31 -9.24 -2.83
N VAL A 62 -7.80 -8.20 -3.50
CA VAL A 62 -8.19 -6.92 -2.87
C VAL A 62 -9.50 -7.13 -2.12
N ILE A 63 -9.45 -7.06 -0.79
CA ILE A 63 -10.59 -7.30 0.10
C ILE A 63 -11.24 -6.01 0.64
N ALA A 64 -10.55 -4.88 0.57
CA ALA A 64 -11.11 -3.57 0.90
C ALA A 64 -10.48 -2.49 0.04
N ARG A 65 -11.26 -1.44 -0.28
CA ARG A 65 -10.83 -0.24 -1.02
C ARG A 65 -11.47 0.98 -0.39
N SER A 66 -10.68 1.99 -0.09
CA SER A 66 -11.20 3.23 0.47
C SER A 66 -10.39 4.43 0.04
N HIS A 67 -10.96 5.60 0.25
CA HIS A 67 -10.31 6.89 0.04
C HIS A 67 -10.68 7.83 1.18
N ASN A 68 -9.90 8.90 1.34
CA ASN A 68 -10.16 9.90 2.36
C ASN A 68 -11.56 10.51 2.20
N LYS A 69 -12.28 10.65 3.32
CA LYS A 69 -13.63 11.22 3.44
C LYS A 69 -13.76 12.07 4.69
N ARG A 70 -12.65 12.63 5.17
CA ARG A 70 -12.61 13.35 6.44
C ARG A 70 -13.57 14.54 6.49
N GLU A 71 -13.53 15.38 5.47
CA GLU A 71 -14.41 16.54 5.37
C GLU A 71 -15.86 16.12 5.15
N LYS A 72 -16.12 15.21 4.20
CA LYS A 72 -17.46 14.70 3.90
C LYS A 72 -18.14 14.05 5.11
N MET A 73 -17.39 13.32 5.91
CA MET A 73 -17.90 12.65 7.12
C MET A 73 -17.88 13.55 8.34
N ASN A 74 -17.25 14.70 8.26
CA ASN A 74 -16.96 15.57 9.42
C ASN A 74 -16.37 14.75 10.59
N SER A 75 -15.38 13.92 10.27
CA SER A 75 -14.83 12.93 11.22
C SER A 75 -13.33 12.75 11.06
N VAL A 76 -12.60 12.82 12.17
CA VAL A 76 -11.17 12.49 12.23
C VAL A 76 -10.89 11.04 11.80
N LEU A 77 -11.88 10.16 11.90
CA LEU A 77 -11.77 8.75 11.50
C LEU A 77 -11.99 8.54 9.99
N GLY A 78 -12.27 9.60 9.23
CA GLY A 78 -12.50 9.53 7.78
C GLY A 78 -11.25 9.31 6.93
N HIS A 79 -10.11 8.89 7.52
CA HIS A 79 -8.89 8.55 6.79
C HIS A 79 -9.06 7.26 5.99
N ALA A 80 -8.47 7.22 4.79
CA ALA A 80 -8.57 6.08 3.87
C ALA A 80 -8.20 4.75 4.53
N GLU A 81 -7.12 4.75 5.33
CA GLU A 81 -6.59 3.57 6.01
C GLU A 81 -7.58 3.04 7.05
N LEU A 82 -8.17 3.92 7.86
CA LEU A 82 -9.12 3.53 8.91
C LEU A 82 -10.40 2.97 8.31
N LEU A 83 -10.91 3.58 7.25
CA LEU A 83 -12.07 3.10 6.53
C LEU A 83 -11.79 1.73 5.87
N ALA A 84 -10.62 1.56 5.26
CA ALA A 84 -10.23 0.27 4.67
C ALA A 84 -10.07 -0.82 5.74
N LEU A 85 -9.46 -0.50 6.91
CA LEU A 85 -9.37 -1.42 8.04
C LEU A 85 -10.75 -1.86 8.54
N GLN A 86 -11.69 -0.92 8.64
CA GLN A 86 -13.07 -1.21 9.07
C GLN A 86 -13.76 -2.18 8.10
N ASP A 87 -13.66 -1.91 6.80
CA ASP A 87 -14.31 -2.73 5.77
C ASP A 87 -13.69 -4.12 5.69
N ALA A 88 -12.35 -4.23 5.73
CA ALA A 88 -11.66 -5.52 5.76
C ALA A 88 -12.01 -6.34 7.01
N SER A 89 -12.09 -5.69 8.17
CA SER A 89 -12.45 -6.36 9.43
C SER A 89 -13.86 -6.89 9.41
N LYS A 90 -14.82 -6.13 8.87
CA LYS A 90 -16.21 -6.58 8.66
C LYS A 90 -16.27 -7.78 7.72
N LEU A 91 -15.58 -7.70 6.57
CA LEU A 91 -15.56 -8.78 5.58
C LEU A 91 -14.99 -10.08 6.16
N LEU A 92 -13.92 -9.99 6.95
CA LEU A 92 -13.24 -11.15 7.53
C LEU A 92 -13.85 -11.62 8.87
N GLY A 93 -14.80 -10.87 9.44
CA GLY A 93 -15.37 -11.15 10.76
C GLY A 93 -14.31 -11.10 11.87
N ASN A 94 -13.20 -10.39 11.65
CA ASN A 94 -12.07 -10.35 12.58
C ASN A 94 -11.32 -9.01 12.46
N TRP A 95 -11.09 -8.35 13.59
CA TRP A 95 -10.30 -7.12 13.63
C TRP A 95 -8.78 -7.34 13.44
N ARG A 96 -8.30 -8.57 13.68
CA ARG A 96 -6.93 -8.97 13.37
C ARG A 96 -6.82 -9.29 11.88
N LEU A 97 -6.06 -8.47 11.17
CA LEU A 97 -5.85 -8.61 9.72
C LEU A 97 -4.51 -9.28 9.41
N GLU A 98 -4.20 -10.34 10.16
CA GLU A 98 -2.98 -11.11 9.96
C GLU A 98 -2.91 -11.71 8.55
N GLY A 99 -1.74 -11.61 7.93
CA GLY A 99 -1.52 -12.04 6.54
C GLY A 99 -2.04 -11.06 5.49
N CYS A 100 -2.63 -9.92 5.89
CA CYS A 100 -3.03 -8.87 4.97
C CYS A 100 -1.90 -7.88 4.71
N ASP A 101 -1.79 -7.42 3.46
CA ASP A 101 -0.95 -6.30 3.04
C ASP A 101 -1.80 -5.07 2.78
N VAL A 102 -1.28 -3.90 3.13
CA VAL A 102 -1.94 -2.61 2.96
C VAL A 102 -1.14 -1.77 1.97
N TYR A 103 -1.80 -1.23 0.96
CA TYR A 103 -1.22 -0.32 -0.03
C TYR A 103 -1.88 1.04 0.11
N ILE A 104 -1.08 2.11 0.19
CA ILE A 104 -1.52 3.47 0.48
C ILE A 104 -0.81 4.45 -0.46
N SER A 105 -1.49 5.51 -0.89
CA SER A 105 -0.89 6.52 -1.78
C SER A 105 0.11 7.45 -1.07
N LEU A 106 0.06 7.55 0.27
CA LEU A 106 0.91 8.40 1.10
C LEU A 106 1.26 7.65 2.39
N ASP A 107 2.42 7.91 2.99
CA ASP A 107 2.75 7.37 4.32
C ASP A 107 1.63 7.62 5.33
N PRO A 108 1.30 6.64 6.18
CA PRO A 108 0.26 6.80 7.19
C PRO A 108 0.67 7.83 8.25
N CYS A 109 -0.28 8.63 8.73
CA CYS A 109 -0.07 9.46 9.91
C CYS A 109 0.05 8.59 11.18
N PRO A 110 0.50 9.15 12.33
CA PRO A 110 0.65 8.38 13.58
C PRO A 110 -0.62 7.64 14.02
N MET A 111 -1.80 8.22 13.85
CA MET A 111 -3.09 7.59 14.18
C MET A 111 -3.33 6.34 13.31
N CYS A 112 -3.15 6.46 11.99
CA CYS A 112 -3.30 5.34 11.07
C CYS A 112 -2.24 4.27 11.28
N ALA A 113 -0.99 4.65 11.53
CA ALA A 113 0.09 3.72 11.85
C ALA A 113 -0.22 2.90 13.11
N ALA A 114 -0.76 3.53 14.16
CA ALA A 114 -1.19 2.85 15.36
C ALA A 114 -2.32 1.84 15.08
N ALA A 115 -3.33 2.24 14.31
CA ALA A 115 -4.44 1.36 13.92
C ALA A 115 -3.95 0.15 13.09
N LEU A 116 -3.08 0.38 12.09
CA LEU A 116 -2.45 -0.66 11.27
C LEU A 116 -1.63 -1.64 12.12
N SER A 117 -0.86 -1.12 13.08
CA SER A 117 -0.10 -1.92 14.04
C SER A 117 -1.00 -2.80 14.90
N GLN A 118 -2.08 -2.23 15.45
CA GLN A 118 -3.06 -2.98 16.25
C GLN A 118 -3.76 -4.05 15.43
N ALA A 119 -4.11 -3.76 14.17
CA ALA A 119 -4.70 -4.72 13.24
C ALA A 119 -3.74 -5.85 12.84
N ARG A 120 -2.46 -5.80 13.21
CA ARG A 120 -1.43 -6.82 12.96
C ARG A 120 -1.25 -7.14 11.47
N VAL A 121 -1.30 -6.13 10.63
CA VAL A 121 -1.07 -6.32 9.19
C VAL A 121 0.35 -6.85 8.92
N ARG A 122 0.49 -7.64 7.85
CA ARG A 122 1.77 -8.24 7.45
C ARG A 122 2.73 -7.22 6.87
N GLY A 123 2.22 -6.33 6.02
CA GLY A 123 3.02 -5.33 5.33
C GLY A 123 2.24 -4.06 5.03
N ILE A 124 2.96 -2.95 4.94
CA ILE A 124 2.48 -1.62 4.59
C ILE A 124 3.36 -1.12 3.45
N TYR A 125 2.75 -0.74 2.35
CA TYR A 125 3.41 -0.32 1.11
C TYR A 125 2.85 1.02 0.69
N CYS A 126 3.69 2.06 0.67
CA CYS A 126 3.29 3.42 0.39
C CYS A 126 3.84 3.90 -0.94
N ALA A 127 3.02 4.63 -1.72
CA ALA A 127 3.43 5.19 -2.99
C ALA A 127 4.44 6.33 -2.81
N VAL A 128 4.23 7.20 -1.83
CA VAL A 128 5.12 8.33 -1.53
C VAL A 128 5.28 8.53 -0.03
N SER A 129 6.49 8.89 0.38
CA SER A 129 6.82 9.24 1.76
C SER A 129 6.20 10.56 2.18
N SER A 130 5.81 10.69 3.45
CA SER A 130 5.54 11.98 4.07
C SER A 130 6.78 12.87 4.03
N THR A 131 6.60 14.17 3.86
CA THR A 131 7.68 15.18 3.98
C THR A 131 7.91 15.64 5.41
N ASN A 132 7.02 15.27 6.35
CA ASN A 132 7.14 15.61 7.77
C ASN A 132 8.04 14.58 8.48
N ASN A 133 9.27 14.97 8.79
CA ASN A 133 10.26 14.10 9.42
C ASN A 133 9.88 13.70 10.85
N ASP A 134 9.22 14.57 11.61
CA ASP A 134 8.79 14.27 12.98
C ASP A 134 7.69 13.19 12.97
N GLU A 135 6.71 13.31 12.08
CA GLU A 135 5.69 12.26 11.90
C GLU A 135 6.31 10.94 11.46
N LYS A 136 7.27 10.95 10.52
CA LYS A 136 7.98 9.73 10.09
C LYS A 136 8.70 9.06 11.26
N ALA A 137 9.37 9.84 12.11
CA ALA A 137 10.06 9.32 13.30
C ALA A 137 9.08 8.64 14.26
N ILE A 138 7.90 9.23 14.47
CA ILE A 138 6.83 8.68 15.31
C ILE A 138 6.28 7.38 14.68
N VAL A 139 5.93 7.41 13.40
CA VAL A 139 5.40 6.25 12.65
C VAL A 139 6.36 5.07 12.71
N ASN A 140 7.67 5.30 12.50
CA ASN A 140 8.70 4.26 12.57
C ASN A 140 8.83 3.62 13.98
N LYS A 141 8.49 4.36 15.05
CA LYS A 141 8.44 3.82 16.41
C LYS A 141 7.17 3.01 16.68
N ILE A 142 6.06 3.36 16.04
CA ILE A 142 4.74 2.72 16.21
C ILE A 142 4.67 1.40 15.43
N ILE A 143 5.17 1.36 14.20
CA ILE A 143 5.11 0.18 13.34
C ILE A 143 6.07 -0.89 13.88
N PRO A 144 5.58 -2.10 14.21
CA PRO A 144 6.43 -3.17 14.74
C PRO A 144 7.50 -3.59 13.72
N LYS A 145 8.72 -3.88 14.19
CA LYS A 145 9.85 -4.32 13.34
C LYS A 145 9.55 -5.55 12.48
N LYS A 146 8.60 -6.39 12.88
CA LYS A 146 8.14 -7.57 12.11
C LYS A 146 7.21 -7.22 10.95
N THR A 147 6.60 -6.03 10.97
CA THR A 147 5.73 -5.55 9.88
C THR A 147 6.62 -4.95 8.79
N LYS A 148 6.49 -5.45 7.57
CA LYS A 148 7.22 -4.88 6.43
C LYS A 148 6.67 -3.50 6.12
N PHE A 149 7.50 -2.46 6.19
CA PHE A 149 7.12 -1.09 5.87
C PHE A 149 8.03 -0.54 4.78
N LEU A 150 7.47 -0.21 3.63
CA LEU A 150 8.18 0.32 2.46
C LEU A 150 7.44 1.53 1.91
N SER A 151 8.18 2.59 1.61
CA SER A 151 7.68 3.82 1.00
C SER A 151 8.39 4.12 -0.31
N ASP A 152 7.93 5.17 -1.02
CA ASP A 152 8.46 5.65 -2.29
C ASP A 152 8.39 4.60 -3.43
N LEU A 153 7.29 3.84 -3.48
CA LEU A 153 7.08 2.77 -4.44
C LEU A 153 6.37 3.23 -5.74
N ASP A 154 5.72 4.40 -5.74
CA ASP A 154 5.03 5.01 -6.90
C ASP A 154 4.95 6.53 -6.74
N VAL A 155 6.13 7.17 -6.66
CA VAL A 155 6.29 8.58 -6.25
C VAL A 155 5.64 9.56 -7.22
N GLU A 156 5.83 9.38 -8.53
CA GLU A 156 5.49 10.38 -9.54
C GLU A 156 4.00 10.72 -9.55
N ARG A 157 3.14 9.73 -9.68
CA ARG A 157 1.68 9.91 -9.76
C ARG A 157 1.10 10.48 -8.47
N SER A 158 1.50 9.90 -7.34
CA SER A 158 0.95 10.28 -6.03
C SER A 158 1.41 11.65 -5.58
N SER A 159 2.69 12.01 -5.78
CA SER A 159 3.19 13.34 -5.45
C SER A 159 2.60 14.42 -6.34
N THR A 160 2.39 14.15 -7.63
CA THR A 160 1.76 15.09 -8.56
C THR A 160 0.31 15.38 -8.14
N LEU A 161 -0.44 14.35 -7.78
CA LEU A 161 -1.83 14.49 -7.33
C LEU A 161 -1.93 15.34 -6.04
N LEU A 162 -1.06 15.07 -5.07
CA LEU A 162 -0.97 15.84 -3.83
C LEU A 162 -0.60 17.31 -4.09
N LYS A 163 0.41 17.58 -4.92
CA LYS A 163 0.83 18.93 -5.28
C LYS A 163 -0.30 19.71 -5.95
N ASN A 164 -1.01 19.10 -6.89
CA ASN A 164 -2.15 19.72 -7.58
C ASN A 164 -3.29 20.07 -6.60
N PHE A 165 -3.60 19.18 -5.66
CA PHE A 165 -4.61 19.41 -4.64
C PHE A 165 -4.30 20.65 -3.79
N PHE A 166 -3.08 20.73 -3.25
CA PHE A 166 -2.69 21.87 -2.39
C PHE A 166 -2.48 23.17 -3.16
N LYS A 167 -2.12 23.11 -4.45
CA LYS A 167 -2.05 24.30 -5.31
C LYS A 167 -3.42 24.92 -5.53
N ASN A 168 -4.45 24.10 -5.70
CA ASN A 168 -5.83 24.56 -5.95
C ASN A 168 -6.56 25.05 -4.68
N LYS A 169 -6.00 24.82 -3.49
CA LYS A 169 -6.57 25.30 -2.20
C LYS A 169 -5.91 26.57 -1.65
N ARG A 170 -4.90 27.10 -2.35
CA ARG A 170 -4.30 28.41 -2.06
C ARG A 170 -4.93 29.50 -2.91
#